data_35244bd490aef3cdbf9fa8e9ef830d5b
#
_entry.id   35244bd490aef3cdbf9fa8e9ef830d5b
#
_cell.length_a   1.000
_cell.length_b   1.000
_cell.length_c   1.000
_cell.angle_alpha   90.00
_cell.angle_beta   90.00
_cell.angle_gamma   90.00
#
_symmetry.space_group_name_H-M   'P 1'
#
loop_
_entity.id
_entity.type
_entity.pdbx_description
1 polymer ?
#
loop_
_entity_poly.entity_id
_entity_poly.type
_entity_poly.pdbx_seq_one_letter_code
_entity_poly.pdbx_strand_id
1 'polypeptide(L)'
;MTEFKINNIAVQSYGEVNNPPIIFIHAFPFNSRMWETQVHFFKNKFRIITYDVRSAGKSTVDDYQFTMETLADDFIEIVTHLNLNNINAVGLSMGGYILLRAYQKNPLIFKTLTLADTRAENDDNNALLQRSSNIKKIKEGKREEFVNTFISNVLSKKNLESHNITDYIRRIISEQNDAPIVALLIAIATRLDSTQALYNINVPSLLIFGEEDKLTPLNCANTLKNGIKNSELIIIPDSGHLTNIENQQAFNIALEKFLLRYNQ
;
A
#
# COMPACT_ATOMS: atom_id res chain seq x y z
N MET A 1 14.93 -11.84 11.25
CA MET A 1 14.76 -11.08 10.01
C MET A 1 15.67 -11.64 8.94
N THR A 2 15.15 -11.94 7.78
CA THR A 2 15.91 -12.38 6.61
C THR A 2 15.60 -11.41 5.46
N GLU A 3 16.64 -10.95 4.75
CA GLU A 3 16.51 -10.08 3.57
C GLU A 3 17.11 -10.79 2.36
N PHE A 4 16.41 -10.76 1.23
CA PHE A 4 16.83 -11.42 -0.02
C PHE A 4 16.16 -10.75 -1.21
N LYS A 5 16.50 -11.17 -2.44
CA LYS A 5 15.86 -10.67 -3.65
C LYS A 5 15.19 -11.80 -4.43
N ILE A 6 14.01 -11.48 -4.97
CA ILE A 6 13.29 -12.30 -5.96
C ILE A 6 13.17 -11.43 -7.21
N ASN A 7 13.80 -11.83 -8.32
CA ASN A 7 13.80 -11.07 -9.58
C ASN A 7 14.07 -9.57 -9.39
N ASN A 8 15.16 -9.26 -8.67
CA ASN A 8 15.57 -7.90 -8.31
C ASN A 8 14.62 -7.15 -7.34
N ILE A 9 13.53 -7.73 -6.90
CA ILE A 9 12.65 -7.18 -5.87
C ILE A 9 13.23 -7.51 -4.48
N ALA A 10 13.48 -6.50 -3.67
CA ALA A 10 13.97 -6.66 -2.31
C ALA A 10 12.81 -7.09 -1.39
N VAL A 11 12.98 -8.24 -0.74
CA VAL A 11 11.97 -8.85 0.13
C VAL A 11 12.57 -9.04 1.53
N GLN A 12 11.78 -8.75 2.56
CA GLN A 12 12.13 -9.00 3.95
C GLN A 12 11.10 -9.95 4.58
N SER A 13 11.60 -10.91 5.37
CA SER A 13 10.77 -11.84 6.12
C SER A 13 11.09 -11.77 7.61
N TYR A 14 10.05 -11.69 8.44
CA TYR A 14 10.13 -11.58 9.90
C TYR A 14 9.18 -12.59 10.55
N GLY A 15 9.47 -12.97 11.79
CA GLY A 15 8.69 -13.95 12.56
C GLY A 15 9.00 -15.38 12.15
N GLU A 16 8.26 -16.32 12.75
CA GLU A 16 8.45 -17.75 12.52
C GLU A 16 7.83 -18.17 11.17
N VAL A 17 8.54 -19.03 10.43
CA VAL A 17 8.16 -19.46 9.08
C VAL A 17 6.80 -20.18 9.05
N ASN A 18 6.48 -20.92 10.12
CA ASN A 18 5.26 -21.71 10.24
C ASN A 18 4.03 -20.89 10.68
N ASN A 19 4.22 -19.62 11.08
CA ASN A 19 3.10 -18.76 11.44
C ASN A 19 2.30 -18.35 10.19
N PRO A 20 1.01 -18.03 10.35
CA PRO A 20 0.19 -17.53 9.25
C PRO A 20 0.84 -16.31 8.57
N PRO A 21 0.96 -16.29 7.23
CA PRO A 21 1.65 -15.21 6.53
C PRO A 21 0.79 -13.94 6.44
N ILE A 22 1.43 -12.79 6.68
CA ILE A 22 0.92 -11.47 6.31
C ILE A 22 1.89 -10.86 5.31
N ILE A 23 1.37 -10.35 4.19
CA ILE A 23 2.18 -9.59 3.23
C ILE A 23 1.71 -8.15 3.22
N PHE A 24 2.62 -7.21 3.52
CA PHE A 24 2.37 -5.78 3.49
C PHE A 24 2.93 -5.15 2.22
N ILE A 25 2.10 -4.38 1.52
CA ILE A 25 2.45 -3.65 0.30
C ILE A 25 2.37 -2.15 0.56
N HIS A 26 3.50 -1.47 0.37
CA HIS A 26 3.64 -0.06 0.70
C HIS A 26 2.93 0.86 -0.29
N ALA A 27 2.66 2.10 0.17
CA ALA A 27 2.13 3.19 -0.62
C ALA A 27 3.20 3.89 -1.45
N PHE A 28 2.77 4.68 -2.42
CA PHE A 28 3.58 5.67 -3.13
C PHE A 28 3.81 6.92 -2.24
N PRO A 29 4.97 7.53 -2.24
CA PRO A 29 6.27 7.16 -2.83
C PRO A 29 7.23 6.53 -1.80
N PHE A 30 6.73 5.61 -1.00
CA PHE A 30 7.45 4.98 0.09
C PHE A 30 8.24 3.73 -0.33
N ASN A 31 8.72 3.00 0.65
CA ASN A 31 9.29 1.67 0.60
C ASN A 31 8.74 0.83 1.77
N SER A 32 9.19 -0.40 1.92
CA SER A 32 8.75 -1.34 2.96
C SER A 32 8.90 -0.80 4.40
N ARG A 33 9.78 0.17 4.63
CA ARG A 33 10.01 0.78 5.95
C ARG A 33 8.77 1.49 6.51
N MET A 34 7.81 1.90 5.66
CA MET A 34 6.56 2.46 6.18
C MET A 34 5.79 1.50 7.09
N TRP A 35 6.12 0.20 7.04
CA TRP A 35 5.51 -0.86 7.83
C TRP A 35 6.29 -1.26 9.08
N GLU A 36 7.39 -0.57 9.44
CA GLU A 36 8.26 -0.91 10.58
C GLU A 36 7.47 -1.15 11.88
N THR A 37 6.47 -0.32 12.16
CA THR A 37 5.62 -0.43 13.38
C THR A 37 4.74 -1.67 13.32
N GLN A 38 4.13 -1.95 12.16
CA GLN A 38 3.29 -3.13 11.96
C GLN A 38 4.12 -4.41 12.04
N VAL A 39 5.29 -4.43 11.43
CA VAL A 39 6.24 -5.54 11.55
C VAL A 39 6.57 -5.82 13.03
N HIS A 40 6.89 -4.77 13.79
CA HIS A 40 7.21 -4.93 15.21
C HIS A 40 6.03 -5.49 16.01
N PHE A 41 4.82 -5.04 15.72
CA PHE A 41 3.60 -5.45 16.42
C PHE A 41 3.20 -6.90 16.10
N PHE A 42 3.28 -7.33 14.84
CA PHE A 42 2.74 -8.62 14.38
C PHE A 42 3.73 -9.77 14.35
N LYS A 43 5.06 -9.55 14.29
CA LYS A 43 6.09 -10.58 14.04
C LYS A 43 6.10 -11.75 15.02
N ASN A 44 5.59 -11.60 16.23
CA ASN A 44 5.54 -12.68 17.23
C ASN A 44 4.37 -13.65 17.02
N LYS A 45 3.35 -13.26 16.26
CA LYS A 45 2.13 -14.04 15.99
C LYS A 45 2.01 -14.49 14.54
N PHE A 46 2.65 -13.76 13.63
CA PHE A 46 2.55 -13.95 12.18
C PHE A 46 3.93 -14.01 11.53
N ARG A 47 4.02 -14.71 10.41
CA ARG A 47 5.13 -14.54 9.47
C ARG A 47 4.88 -13.32 8.64
N ILE A 48 5.69 -12.28 8.79
CA ILE A 48 5.53 -11.02 8.08
C ILE A 48 6.44 -10.98 6.87
N ILE A 49 5.86 -10.67 5.73
CA ILE A 49 6.59 -10.38 4.49
C ILE A 49 6.35 -8.92 4.14
N THR A 50 7.42 -8.17 3.94
CA THR A 50 7.39 -6.85 3.32
C THR A 50 8.28 -6.86 2.10
N TYR A 51 8.02 -6.02 1.12
CA TYR A 51 8.93 -5.87 -0.01
C TYR A 51 8.88 -4.43 -0.53
N ASP A 52 9.96 -4.01 -1.14
CA ASP A 52 10.00 -2.76 -1.87
C ASP A 52 9.44 -3.03 -3.27
N VAL A 53 8.36 -2.37 -3.67
CA VAL A 53 7.82 -2.57 -5.02
C VAL A 53 8.89 -2.22 -6.07
N ARG A 54 8.74 -2.75 -7.26
CA ARG A 54 9.64 -2.49 -8.41
C ARG A 54 10.09 -1.04 -8.45
N SER A 55 11.37 -0.80 -8.53
CA SER A 55 12.07 0.49 -8.51
C SER A 55 12.14 1.24 -7.17
N ALA A 56 11.33 0.87 -6.16
CA ALA A 56 11.37 1.53 -4.86
C ALA A 56 12.45 0.93 -3.93
N GLY A 57 12.91 1.72 -2.98
CA GLY A 57 13.82 1.29 -1.91
C GLY A 57 15.07 0.56 -2.41
N LYS A 58 15.21 -0.70 -2.01
CA LYS A 58 16.33 -1.58 -2.40
C LYS A 58 16.02 -2.43 -3.64
N SER A 59 14.81 -2.36 -4.18
CA SER A 59 14.45 -3.02 -5.43
C SER A 59 15.08 -2.32 -6.62
N THR A 60 15.61 -3.09 -7.56
CA THR A 60 16.26 -2.58 -8.76
C THR A 60 15.44 -2.95 -10.00
N VAL A 61 15.63 -2.22 -11.08
CA VAL A 61 14.98 -2.46 -12.37
C VAL A 61 15.97 -2.20 -13.49
N ASP A 62 15.79 -2.88 -14.61
CA ASP A 62 16.58 -2.66 -15.80
C ASP A 62 16.09 -1.41 -16.56
N ASP A 63 14.78 -1.16 -16.53
CA ASP A 63 14.17 0.06 -17.02
C ASP A 63 13.02 0.54 -16.09
N TYR A 64 12.54 1.74 -16.35
CA TYR A 64 11.44 2.34 -15.58
C TYR A 64 10.10 2.30 -16.34
N GLN A 65 9.95 1.37 -17.28
CA GLN A 65 8.77 1.20 -18.12
C GLN A 65 7.93 0.03 -17.63
N PHE A 66 7.13 0.25 -16.60
CA PHE A 66 6.23 -0.75 -16.05
C PHE A 66 4.87 -0.15 -15.70
N THR A 67 3.89 -1.01 -15.54
CA THR A 67 2.50 -0.66 -15.26
C THR A 67 2.05 -1.23 -13.91
N MET A 68 0.84 -0.88 -13.48
CA MET A 68 0.22 -1.49 -12.30
C MET A 68 0.06 -3.02 -12.45
N GLU A 69 -0.15 -3.49 -13.69
CA GLU A 69 -0.22 -4.93 -14.00
C GLU A 69 1.10 -5.64 -13.68
N THR A 70 2.22 -5.01 -14.05
CA THR A 70 3.57 -5.53 -13.75
C THR A 70 3.78 -5.62 -12.23
N LEU A 71 3.36 -4.61 -11.46
CA LEU A 71 3.47 -4.62 -10.00
C LEU A 71 2.60 -5.72 -9.35
N ALA A 72 1.43 -6.01 -9.94
CA ALA A 72 0.58 -7.11 -9.50
C ALA A 72 1.21 -8.49 -9.84
N ASP A 73 1.87 -8.60 -10.98
CA ASP A 73 2.60 -9.83 -11.36
C ASP A 73 3.81 -10.07 -10.43
N ASP A 74 4.57 -9.02 -10.09
CA ASP A 74 5.65 -9.10 -9.11
C ASP A 74 5.15 -9.62 -7.75
N PHE A 75 4.01 -9.12 -7.28
CA PHE A 75 3.41 -9.60 -6.03
C PHE A 75 3.06 -11.10 -6.10
N ILE A 76 2.40 -11.55 -7.18
CA ILE A 76 2.05 -12.96 -7.38
C ILE A 76 3.32 -13.83 -7.45
N GLU A 77 4.37 -13.34 -8.09
CA GLU A 77 5.64 -14.04 -8.19
C GLU A 77 6.33 -14.19 -6.83
N ILE A 78 6.33 -13.15 -5.99
CA ILE A 78 6.82 -13.22 -4.61
C ILE A 78 6.09 -14.30 -3.83
N VAL A 79 4.74 -14.32 -3.89
CA VAL A 79 3.91 -15.31 -3.20
C VAL A 79 4.25 -16.72 -3.67
N THR A 80 4.38 -16.91 -4.97
CA THR A 80 4.70 -18.20 -5.61
C THR A 80 6.10 -18.69 -5.23
N HIS A 81 7.09 -17.82 -5.33
CA HIS A 81 8.50 -18.14 -5.00
C HIS A 81 8.67 -18.55 -3.53
N LEU A 82 7.91 -17.91 -2.63
CA LEU A 82 7.92 -18.23 -1.20
C LEU A 82 7.04 -19.43 -0.85
N ASN A 83 6.40 -20.07 -1.84
CA ASN A 83 5.45 -21.18 -1.67
C ASN A 83 4.34 -20.84 -0.64
N LEU A 84 3.84 -19.59 -0.67
CA LEU A 84 2.81 -19.14 0.24
C LEU A 84 1.42 -19.41 -0.35
N ASN A 85 0.55 -19.90 0.51
CA ASN A 85 -0.88 -20.09 0.22
C ASN A 85 -1.69 -19.51 1.37
N ASN A 86 -2.95 -19.17 1.12
CA ASN A 86 -3.84 -18.62 2.14
C ASN A 86 -3.23 -17.40 2.86
N ILE A 87 -2.74 -16.43 2.08
CA ILE A 87 -2.08 -15.25 2.60
C ILE A 87 -3.08 -14.22 3.13
N ASN A 88 -2.68 -13.51 4.17
CA ASN A 88 -3.35 -12.29 4.62
C ASN A 88 -2.64 -11.12 3.93
N ALA A 89 -3.26 -10.51 2.92
CA ALA A 89 -2.65 -9.44 2.16
C ALA A 89 -3.13 -8.07 2.64
N VAL A 90 -2.21 -7.14 2.88
CA VAL A 90 -2.47 -5.79 3.37
C VAL A 90 -1.82 -4.78 2.44
N GLY A 91 -2.61 -3.93 1.81
CA GLY A 91 -2.12 -2.89 0.90
C GLY A 91 -2.66 -1.52 1.26
N LEU A 92 -1.76 -0.53 1.34
CA LEU A 92 -2.14 0.86 1.56
C LEU A 92 -1.99 1.65 0.26
N SER A 93 -3.03 2.41 -0.13
CA SER A 93 -3.03 3.29 -1.30
C SER A 93 -2.63 2.54 -2.58
N MET A 94 -1.47 2.82 -3.15
CA MET A 94 -0.91 2.09 -4.29
C MET A 94 -0.83 0.57 -4.01
N GLY A 95 -0.49 0.16 -2.79
CA GLY A 95 -0.51 -1.24 -2.38
C GLY A 95 -1.89 -1.88 -2.53
N GLY A 96 -2.96 -1.12 -2.28
CA GLY A 96 -4.34 -1.54 -2.54
C GLY A 96 -4.64 -1.72 -4.03
N TYR A 97 -4.14 -0.83 -4.90
CA TYR A 97 -4.27 -0.99 -6.37
C TYR A 97 -3.61 -2.28 -6.84
N ILE A 98 -2.39 -2.56 -6.35
CA ILE A 98 -1.67 -3.81 -6.65
C ILE A 98 -2.50 -5.02 -6.22
N LEU A 99 -3.06 -5.01 -5.00
CA LEU A 99 -3.85 -6.13 -4.48
C LEU A 99 -5.14 -6.36 -5.27
N LEU A 100 -5.84 -5.30 -5.66
CA LEU A 100 -7.05 -5.43 -6.47
C LEU A 100 -6.76 -6.08 -7.84
N ARG A 101 -5.64 -5.72 -8.48
CA ARG A 101 -5.20 -6.35 -9.75
C ARG A 101 -4.71 -7.77 -9.54
N ALA A 102 -3.92 -8.02 -8.50
CA ALA A 102 -3.43 -9.36 -8.16
C ALA A 102 -4.58 -10.33 -7.83
N TYR A 103 -5.59 -9.86 -7.08
CA TYR A 103 -6.76 -10.67 -6.77
C TYR A 103 -7.53 -11.10 -8.03
N GLN A 104 -7.69 -10.20 -9.01
CA GLN A 104 -8.33 -10.53 -10.29
C GLN A 104 -7.56 -11.60 -11.08
N LYS A 105 -6.22 -11.59 -10.99
CA LYS A 105 -5.35 -12.56 -11.69
C LYS A 105 -5.29 -13.92 -10.98
N ASN A 106 -5.21 -13.93 -9.66
CA ASN A 106 -5.05 -15.16 -8.88
C ASN A 106 -5.76 -15.08 -7.51
N PRO A 107 -7.09 -15.22 -7.45
CA PRO A 107 -7.85 -15.10 -6.21
C PRO A 107 -7.55 -16.22 -5.18
N LEU A 108 -7.04 -17.37 -5.63
CA LEU A 108 -6.90 -18.56 -4.78
C LEU A 108 -5.76 -18.46 -3.76
N ILE A 109 -4.84 -17.53 -3.93
CA ILE A 109 -3.74 -17.34 -2.97
C ILE A 109 -4.17 -16.61 -1.70
N PHE A 110 -5.29 -15.87 -1.75
CA PHE A 110 -5.72 -14.99 -0.65
C PHE A 110 -6.58 -15.74 0.37
N LYS A 111 -6.29 -15.53 1.65
CA LYS A 111 -7.12 -15.89 2.79
C LYS A 111 -7.98 -14.71 3.24
N THR A 112 -7.35 -13.54 3.38
CA THR A 112 -8.00 -12.28 3.70
C THR A 112 -7.38 -11.14 2.88
N LEU A 113 -8.16 -10.06 2.70
CA LEU A 113 -7.73 -8.85 2.00
C LEU A 113 -7.95 -7.63 2.87
N THR A 114 -6.90 -6.86 3.15
CA THR A 114 -7.00 -5.57 3.82
C THR A 114 -6.62 -4.45 2.84
N LEU A 115 -7.56 -3.55 2.62
CA LEU A 115 -7.42 -2.39 1.73
C LEU A 115 -7.47 -1.13 2.60
N ALA A 116 -6.32 -0.46 2.74
CA ALA A 116 -6.19 0.74 3.56
C ALA A 116 -5.99 1.98 2.70
N ASP A 117 -6.73 3.05 2.98
CA ASP A 117 -6.57 4.36 2.35
C ASP A 117 -6.39 4.26 0.82
N THR A 118 -7.30 3.56 0.14
CA THR A 118 -7.19 3.21 -1.28
C THR A 118 -8.52 3.36 -2.02
N ARG A 119 -8.54 3.08 -3.31
CA ARG A 119 -9.74 3.12 -4.14
C ARG A 119 -9.72 2.06 -5.23
N ALA A 120 -10.89 1.74 -5.77
CA ALA A 120 -11.02 0.85 -6.92
C ALA A 120 -11.00 1.61 -8.27
N GLU A 121 -11.41 2.86 -8.27
CA GLU A 121 -11.54 3.71 -9.44
C GLU A 121 -10.17 4.07 -10.03
N ASN A 122 -10.10 4.20 -11.35
CA ASN A 122 -8.96 4.81 -12.04
C ASN A 122 -8.92 6.33 -11.78
N ASP A 123 -7.86 7.00 -12.24
CA ASP A 123 -7.75 8.44 -12.15
C ASP A 123 -8.71 9.14 -13.14
N ASP A 124 -9.39 10.18 -12.67
CA ASP A 124 -10.08 11.14 -13.52
C ASP A 124 -9.09 12.11 -14.17
N ASN A 125 -9.59 12.97 -15.06
CA ASN A 125 -8.77 13.95 -15.77
C ASN A 125 -8.00 14.89 -14.83
N ASN A 126 -8.59 15.29 -13.70
CA ASN A 126 -7.94 16.18 -12.74
C ASN A 126 -6.79 15.47 -12.02
N ALA A 127 -7.00 14.23 -11.62
CA ALA A 127 -5.96 13.40 -11.03
C ALA A 127 -4.80 13.14 -12.01
N LEU A 128 -5.11 12.88 -13.29
CA LEU A 128 -4.10 12.71 -14.35
C LEU A 128 -3.27 13.98 -14.58
N LEU A 129 -3.92 15.15 -14.61
CA LEU A 129 -3.24 16.45 -14.71
C LEU A 129 -2.34 16.71 -13.49
N GLN A 130 -2.82 16.36 -12.29
CA GLN A 130 -2.01 16.49 -11.07
C GLN A 130 -0.78 15.58 -11.10
N ARG A 131 -0.90 14.33 -11.58
CA ARG A 131 0.27 13.43 -11.74
C ARG A 131 1.26 13.97 -12.76
N SER A 132 0.76 14.47 -13.91
CA SER A 132 1.60 15.10 -14.92
C SER A 132 2.35 16.31 -14.36
N SER A 133 1.67 17.16 -13.59
CA SER A 133 2.29 18.31 -12.90
C SER A 133 3.38 17.86 -11.92
N ASN A 134 3.12 16.82 -11.13
CA ASN A 134 4.11 16.28 -10.18
C ASN A 134 5.33 15.70 -10.90
N ILE A 135 5.14 14.96 -12.00
CA ILE A 135 6.23 14.45 -12.84
C ILE A 135 7.08 15.61 -13.36
N LYS A 136 6.43 16.67 -13.87
CA LYS A 136 7.12 17.86 -14.37
C LYS A 136 7.95 18.51 -13.26
N LYS A 137 7.39 18.75 -12.08
CA LYS A 137 8.10 19.32 -10.92
C LYS A 137 9.36 18.53 -10.58
N ILE A 138 9.25 17.19 -10.50
CA ILE A 138 10.39 16.32 -10.16
C ILE A 138 11.47 16.43 -11.24
N LYS A 139 11.09 16.37 -12.53
CA LYS A 139 12.04 16.48 -13.65
C LYS A 139 12.70 17.86 -13.76
N GLU A 140 12.08 18.91 -13.24
CA GLU A 140 12.64 20.27 -13.18
C GLU A 140 13.51 20.49 -11.92
N GLY A 141 13.78 19.46 -11.12
CA GLY A 141 14.57 19.57 -9.89
C GLY A 141 13.81 20.18 -8.70
N LYS A 142 12.48 20.31 -8.79
CA LYS A 142 11.60 20.86 -7.74
C LYS A 142 11.03 19.76 -6.83
N ARG A 143 11.86 18.77 -6.51
CA ARG A 143 11.45 17.62 -5.68
C ARG A 143 10.92 18.05 -4.31
N GLU A 144 11.57 19.04 -3.68
CA GLU A 144 11.14 19.53 -2.37
C GLU A 144 9.72 20.14 -2.40
N GLU A 145 9.35 20.84 -3.46
CA GLU A 145 7.98 21.33 -3.63
C GLU A 145 6.97 20.18 -3.76
N PHE A 146 7.35 19.12 -4.50
CA PHE A 146 6.54 17.91 -4.59
C PHE A 146 6.37 17.28 -3.21
N VAL A 147 7.45 17.06 -2.44
CA VAL A 147 7.41 16.42 -1.11
C VAL A 147 6.58 17.24 -0.13
N ASN A 148 6.75 18.58 -0.11
CA ASN A 148 5.96 19.46 0.75
C ASN A 148 4.47 19.39 0.44
N THR A 149 4.11 19.46 -0.85
CA THR A 149 2.72 19.33 -1.31
C THR A 149 2.15 17.95 -0.97
N PHE A 150 2.93 16.90 -1.18
CA PHE A 150 2.54 15.52 -0.85
C PHE A 150 2.21 15.39 0.64
N ILE A 151 3.11 15.80 1.53
CA ILE A 151 2.92 15.73 2.99
C ILE A 151 1.66 16.49 3.43
N SER A 152 1.42 17.69 2.90
CA SER A 152 0.23 18.48 3.24
C SER A 152 -1.09 17.83 2.79
N ASN A 153 -1.06 16.97 1.77
CA ASN A 153 -2.22 16.28 1.26
C ASN A 153 -2.48 14.92 1.93
N VAL A 154 -1.44 14.25 2.41
CA VAL A 154 -1.58 12.89 2.98
C VAL A 154 -1.83 12.88 4.48
N LEU A 155 -1.48 13.94 5.21
CA LEU A 155 -1.65 13.99 6.66
C LEU A 155 -2.95 14.69 7.08
N SER A 156 -3.50 14.25 8.21
CA SER A 156 -4.53 14.98 8.94
C SER A 156 -4.00 16.31 9.48
N LYS A 157 -4.91 17.22 9.81
CA LYS A 157 -4.53 18.53 10.37
C LYS A 157 -3.64 18.40 11.59
N LYS A 158 -4.00 17.49 12.50
CA LYS A 158 -3.26 17.22 13.73
C LYS A 158 -1.84 16.73 13.46
N ASN A 159 -1.68 15.81 12.53
CA ASN A 159 -0.39 15.18 12.25
C ASN A 159 0.53 16.02 11.36
N LEU A 160 0.01 17.01 10.64
CA LEU A 160 0.83 18.03 9.97
C LEU A 160 1.68 18.87 10.93
N GLU A 161 1.21 19.03 12.18
CA GLU A 161 1.95 19.74 13.22
C GLU A 161 2.98 18.85 13.94
N SER A 162 2.96 17.54 13.69
CA SER A 162 3.86 16.57 14.30
C SER A 162 5.17 16.46 13.52
N HIS A 163 6.23 17.11 14.03
CA HIS A 163 7.57 16.99 13.44
C HIS A 163 8.05 15.55 13.36
N ASN A 164 7.75 14.71 14.35
CA ASN A 164 8.14 13.29 14.33
C ASN A 164 7.56 12.55 13.11
N ILE A 165 6.30 12.81 12.76
CA ILE A 165 5.63 12.15 11.62
C ILE A 165 6.12 12.75 10.30
N THR A 166 6.17 14.08 10.20
CA THR A 166 6.60 14.74 8.95
C THR A 166 8.05 14.43 8.61
N ASP A 167 8.95 14.41 9.60
CA ASP A 167 10.38 14.08 9.40
C ASP A 167 10.57 12.60 9.06
N TYR A 168 9.78 11.70 9.69
CA TYR A 168 9.78 10.28 9.35
C TYR A 168 9.40 10.05 7.88
N ILE A 169 8.31 10.69 7.43
CA ILE A 169 7.85 10.62 6.04
C ILE A 169 8.91 11.17 5.08
N ARG A 170 9.46 12.36 5.36
CA ARG A 170 10.53 12.97 4.54
C ARG A 170 11.73 12.04 4.40
N ARG A 171 12.16 11.44 5.50
CA ARG A 171 13.29 10.52 5.51
C ARG A 171 13.07 9.33 4.60
N ILE A 172 11.90 8.67 4.67
CA ILE A 172 11.62 7.50 3.80
C ILE A 172 11.54 7.94 2.33
N ILE A 173 10.91 9.08 2.03
CA ILE A 173 10.84 9.58 0.67
C ILE A 173 12.23 9.96 0.14
N SER A 174 13.12 10.51 0.99
CA SER A 174 14.48 10.89 0.58
C SER A 174 15.36 9.71 0.17
N GLU A 175 15.02 8.49 0.61
CA GLU A 175 15.70 7.25 0.20
C GLU A 175 15.38 6.83 -1.24
N GLN A 176 14.34 7.43 -1.86
CA GLN A 176 13.96 7.18 -3.25
C GLN A 176 14.70 8.14 -4.20
N ASN A 177 15.07 7.66 -5.37
CA ASN A 177 15.54 8.52 -6.45
C ASN A 177 14.34 9.10 -7.24
N ASP A 178 14.59 10.10 -8.08
CA ASP A 178 13.54 10.76 -8.88
C ASP A 178 12.95 9.85 -9.96
N ALA A 179 13.79 9.08 -10.66
CA ALA A 179 13.31 8.20 -11.73
C ALA A 179 12.32 7.14 -11.25
N PRO A 180 12.55 6.40 -10.13
CA PRO A 180 11.56 5.55 -9.48
C PRO A 180 10.24 6.25 -9.17
N ILE A 181 10.29 7.44 -8.57
CA ILE A 181 9.08 8.19 -8.22
C ILE A 181 8.27 8.52 -9.47
N VAL A 182 8.94 8.97 -10.54
CA VAL A 182 8.29 9.28 -11.83
C VAL A 182 7.68 8.02 -12.45
N ALA A 183 8.40 6.89 -12.45
CA ALA A 183 7.89 5.63 -12.99
C ALA A 183 6.64 5.13 -12.25
N LEU A 184 6.64 5.20 -10.92
CA LEU A 184 5.48 4.84 -10.10
C LEU A 184 4.29 5.79 -10.34
N LEU A 185 4.52 7.11 -10.53
CA LEU A 185 3.46 8.05 -10.91
C LEU A 185 2.81 7.67 -12.25
N ILE A 186 3.60 7.24 -13.23
CA ILE A 186 3.10 6.78 -14.54
C ILE A 186 2.30 5.48 -14.37
N ALA A 187 2.83 4.50 -13.62
CA ALA A 187 2.13 3.24 -13.35
C ALA A 187 0.77 3.47 -12.65
N ILE A 188 0.72 4.41 -11.71
CA ILE A 188 -0.54 4.77 -11.05
C ILE A 188 -1.49 5.49 -12.02
N ALA A 189 -1.00 6.41 -12.85
CA ALA A 189 -1.82 7.16 -13.82
C ALA A 189 -2.46 6.24 -14.88
N THR A 190 -1.77 5.15 -15.23
CA THR A 190 -2.21 4.20 -16.27
C THR A 190 -2.96 2.99 -15.71
N ARG A 191 -3.28 2.97 -14.40
CA ARG A 191 -4.01 1.85 -13.81
C ARG A 191 -5.43 1.75 -14.34
N LEU A 192 -5.89 0.51 -14.46
CA LEU A 192 -7.25 0.22 -14.87
C LEU A 192 -8.24 0.41 -13.71
N ASP A 193 -9.49 0.72 -14.04
CA ASP A 193 -10.61 0.72 -13.10
C ASP A 193 -10.90 -0.72 -12.62
N SER A 194 -11.02 -0.90 -11.32
CA SER A 194 -11.30 -2.18 -10.68
C SER A 194 -12.69 -2.27 -10.05
N THR A 195 -13.56 -1.27 -10.24
CA THR A 195 -14.86 -1.21 -9.57
C THR A 195 -15.75 -2.41 -9.87
N GLN A 196 -15.81 -2.84 -11.12
CA GLN A 196 -16.59 -4.01 -11.52
C GLN A 196 -16.05 -5.33 -10.96
N ALA A 197 -14.75 -5.40 -10.74
CA ALA A 197 -14.11 -6.60 -10.20
C ALA A 197 -14.33 -6.78 -8.70
N LEU A 198 -14.75 -5.75 -7.97
CA LEU A 198 -15.02 -5.82 -6.54
C LEU A 198 -16.07 -6.88 -6.20
N TYR A 199 -17.08 -7.05 -7.05
CA TYR A 199 -18.14 -8.04 -6.87
C TYR A 199 -17.65 -9.50 -6.91
N ASN A 200 -16.45 -9.74 -7.42
CA ASN A 200 -15.82 -11.05 -7.47
C ASN A 200 -14.91 -11.33 -6.25
N ILE A 201 -14.75 -10.37 -5.34
CA ILE A 201 -13.96 -10.56 -4.12
C ILE A 201 -14.80 -11.29 -3.09
N ASN A 202 -14.46 -12.58 -2.86
CA ASN A 202 -15.22 -13.48 -1.99
C ASN A 202 -14.53 -13.73 -0.63
N VAL A 203 -13.26 -13.36 -0.47
CA VAL A 203 -12.54 -13.52 0.79
C VAL A 203 -12.97 -12.45 1.80
N PRO A 204 -12.90 -12.74 3.10
CA PRO A 204 -13.11 -11.73 4.13
C PRO A 204 -12.18 -10.54 3.90
N SER A 205 -12.75 -9.34 3.91
CA SER A 205 -12.04 -8.12 3.58
C SER A 205 -12.19 -7.05 4.66
N LEU A 206 -11.09 -6.39 5.01
CA LEU A 206 -11.05 -5.25 5.93
C LEU A 206 -10.73 -3.98 5.14
N LEU A 207 -11.54 -2.97 5.32
CA LEU A 207 -11.36 -1.63 4.76
C LEU A 207 -10.99 -0.69 5.90
N ILE A 208 -9.80 -0.07 5.85
CA ILE A 208 -9.33 0.88 6.86
C ILE A 208 -9.12 2.22 6.19
N PHE A 209 -9.73 3.28 6.73
CA PHE A 209 -9.63 4.62 6.15
C PHE A 209 -9.45 5.68 7.22
N GLY A 210 -8.63 6.69 6.90
CA GLY A 210 -8.53 7.88 7.71
C GLY A 210 -9.75 8.78 7.57
N GLU A 211 -10.21 9.33 8.70
CA GLU A 211 -11.34 10.26 8.75
C GLU A 211 -11.10 11.52 7.91
N GLU A 212 -9.84 11.99 7.85
CA GLU A 212 -9.42 13.19 7.14
C GLU A 212 -8.69 12.90 5.82
N ASP A 213 -8.81 11.69 5.26
CA ASP A 213 -8.15 11.35 4.00
C ASP A 213 -8.69 12.17 2.82
N LYS A 214 -7.84 13.02 2.26
CA LYS A 214 -8.15 13.89 1.12
C LYS A 214 -7.88 13.22 -0.23
N LEU A 215 -6.99 12.21 -0.27
CA LEU A 215 -6.61 11.53 -1.51
C LEU A 215 -7.57 10.40 -1.87
N THR A 216 -8.02 9.64 -0.88
CA THR A 216 -9.03 8.60 -1.02
C THR A 216 -10.13 8.81 0.01
N PRO A 217 -10.96 9.86 -0.17
CA PRO A 217 -11.98 10.23 0.79
C PRO A 217 -13.02 9.11 0.97
N LEU A 218 -13.87 9.23 1.98
CA LEU A 218 -14.81 8.18 2.42
C LEU A 218 -15.77 7.68 1.34
N ASN A 219 -15.99 8.43 0.25
CA ASN A 219 -16.73 7.92 -0.90
C ASN A 219 -16.00 6.75 -1.58
N CYS A 220 -14.65 6.74 -1.61
CA CYS A 220 -13.87 5.60 -2.10
C CYS A 220 -14.04 4.37 -1.18
N ALA A 221 -14.04 4.60 0.14
CA ALA A 221 -14.34 3.54 1.11
C ALA A 221 -15.73 2.95 0.88
N ASN A 222 -16.73 3.79 0.61
CA ASN A 222 -18.11 3.37 0.32
C ASN A 222 -18.19 2.57 -0.99
N THR A 223 -17.46 2.96 -2.04
CA THR A 223 -17.37 2.16 -3.29
C THR A 223 -16.85 0.76 -3.00
N LEU A 224 -15.74 0.63 -2.27
CA LEU A 224 -15.18 -0.66 -1.89
C LEU A 224 -16.17 -1.46 -1.01
N LYS A 225 -16.77 -0.82 0.00
CA LYS A 225 -17.73 -1.45 0.91
C LYS A 225 -18.96 -2.00 0.19
N ASN A 226 -19.48 -1.26 -0.77
CA ASN A 226 -20.66 -1.65 -1.53
C ASN A 226 -20.33 -2.74 -2.57
N GLY A 227 -19.11 -2.74 -3.12
CA GLY A 227 -18.67 -3.72 -4.12
C GLY A 227 -18.21 -5.04 -3.51
N ILE A 228 -17.58 -5.03 -2.33
CA ILE A 228 -17.05 -6.24 -1.68
C ILE A 228 -18.05 -6.73 -0.61
N LYS A 229 -18.81 -7.77 -0.95
CA LYS A 229 -19.91 -8.29 -0.10
C LYS A 229 -19.44 -8.68 1.31
N ASN A 230 -18.30 -9.36 1.43
CA ASN A 230 -17.77 -9.85 2.69
C ASN A 230 -16.70 -8.88 3.25
N SER A 231 -17.06 -7.60 3.41
CA SER A 231 -16.16 -6.58 3.91
C SER A 231 -16.69 -5.92 5.18
N GLU A 232 -15.78 -5.42 6.00
CA GLU A 232 -16.05 -4.50 7.10
C GLU A 232 -15.24 -3.22 6.91
N LEU A 233 -15.80 -2.07 7.30
CA LEU A 233 -15.20 -0.76 7.17
C LEU A 233 -14.90 -0.20 8.57
N ILE A 234 -13.68 0.25 8.78
CA ILE A 234 -13.21 0.93 9.98
C ILE A 234 -12.65 2.28 9.59
N ILE A 235 -13.14 3.33 10.22
CA ILE A 235 -12.62 4.69 10.07
C ILE A 235 -11.71 5.00 11.24
N ILE A 236 -10.49 5.43 10.97
CA ILE A 236 -9.49 5.79 11.97
C ILE A 236 -9.57 7.31 12.22
N PRO A 237 -9.92 7.74 13.44
CA PRO A 237 -10.02 9.16 13.76
C PRO A 237 -8.66 9.83 13.77
N ASP A 238 -8.63 11.16 13.60
CA ASP A 238 -7.41 11.99 13.59
C ASP A 238 -6.36 11.53 12.56
N SER A 239 -6.75 10.90 11.47
CA SER A 239 -5.85 10.33 10.47
C SER A 239 -6.25 10.76 9.06
N GLY A 240 -5.25 11.08 8.24
CA GLY A 240 -5.38 11.29 6.80
C GLY A 240 -5.15 9.99 6.02
N HIS A 241 -4.30 10.07 5.00
CA HIS A 241 -4.04 9.00 4.03
C HIS A 241 -3.02 7.94 4.49
N LEU A 242 -2.39 8.12 5.63
CA LEU A 242 -1.34 7.24 6.14
C LEU A 242 -1.73 6.69 7.52
N THR A 243 -2.90 6.05 7.61
CA THR A 243 -3.48 5.58 8.87
C THR A 243 -2.55 4.70 9.69
N ASN A 244 -1.71 3.88 9.02
CA ASN A 244 -0.72 3.01 9.66
C ASN A 244 0.43 3.78 10.33
N ILE A 245 0.67 5.03 9.94
CA ILE A 245 1.70 5.92 10.50
C ILE A 245 1.08 6.91 11.45
N GLU A 246 -0.07 7.48 11.08
CA GLU A 246 -0.72 8.56 11.82
C GLU A 246 -1.38 8.11 13.12
N ASN A 247 -2.01 6.93 13.10
CA ASN A 247 -2.63 6.33 14.29
C ASN A 247 -2.32 4.83 14.33
N GLN A 248 -1.05 4.52 14.56
CA GLN A 248 -0.50 3.17 14.55
C GLN A 248 -1.26 2.21 15.47
N GLN A 249 -1.65 2.68 16.66
CA GLN A 249 -2.35 1.85 17.63
C GLN A 249 -3.74 1.44 17.12
N ALA A 250 -4.53 2.38 16.64
CA ALA A 250 -5.87 2.10 16.13
C ALA A 250 -5.81 1.20 14.89
N PHE A 251 -4.88 1.47 13.96
CA PHE A 251 -4.64 0.62 12.79
C PHE A 251 -4.29 -0.82 13.18
N ASN A 252 -3.31 -0.99 14.08
CA ASN A 252 -2.84 -2.29 14.50
C ASN A 252 -3.92 -3.10 15.23
N ILE A 253 -4.70 -2.46 16.11
CA ILE A 253 -5.81 -3.13 16.84
C ILE A 253 -6.92 -3.55 15.86
N ALA A 254 -7.27 -2.70 14.90
CA ALA A 254 -8.28 -3.01 13.89
C ALA A 254 -7.85 -4.22 13.04
N LEU A 255 -6.61 -4.19 12.52
CA LEU A 255 -6.05 -5.28 11.74
C LEU A 255 -5.91 -6.57 12.56
N GLU A 256 -5.42 -6.50 13.80
CA GLU A 256 -5.28 -7.68 14.66
C GLU A 256 -6.62 -8.37 14.94
N LYS A 257 -7.63 -7.60 15.35
CA LYS A 257 -8.97 -8.13 15.60
C LYS A 257 -9.56 -8.84 14.39
N PHE A 258 -9.32 -8.29 13.19
CA PHE A 258 -9.75 -8.91 11.95
C PHE A 258 -8.98 -10.19 11.68
N LEU A 259 -7.65 -10.16 11.70
CA LEU A 259 -6.81 -11.32 11.39
C LEU A 259 -7.03 -12.50 12.32
N LEU A 260 -7.19 -12.27 13.63
CA LEU A 260 -7.40 -13.32 14.62
C LEU A 260 -8.70 -14.10 14.41
N ARG A 261 -9.73 -13.50 13.80
CA ARG A 261 -10.99 -14.21 13.47
C ARG A 261 -10.81 -15.25 12.37
N TYR A 262 -9.83 -15.06 11.50
CA TYR A 262 -9.62 -15.90 10.32
C TYR A 262 -8.35 -16.76 10.38
N ASN A 263 -7.53 -16.62 11.42
CA ASN A 263 -6.26 -17.35 11.58
C ASN A 263 -6.18 -18.14 12.91
N GLN A 264 -7.33 -18.64 13.37
CA GLN A 264 -7.39 -19.58 14.49
C GLN A 264 -7.02 -20.98 14.03
#